data_bbd6612a7aac024c6e64eebbc48ee0ce
#
_entry.id   bbd6612a7aac024c6e64eebbc48ee0ce
#
_cell.length_a   1.000
_cell.length_b   1.000
_cell.length_c   1.000
_cell.angle_alpha   90.00
_cell.angle_beta   90.00
_cell.angle_gamma   90.00
#
_symmetry.space_group_name_H-M   'P 1'
#
loop_
_entity.id
_entity.type
_entity.pdbx_description
1 polymer ?
#
loop_
_entity_poly.entity_id
_entity_poly.type
_entity_poly.pdbx_seq_one_letter_code
_entity_poly.pdbx_strand_id
1 'polypeptide(L)'
;MAEQKYDVVVIGGGMGGMCAGALAAKEGWRALVLEKRPMIGGRFSTETVEGFKIMTGAPFIHQSGWVPKVCKEVGVEFDRTPCLEVFYWVKGVEYKLPLEHRMNAMFEICNRIAANKAKLMGAMVKEIGTQMIMTNIHKAIADPEKVPSLTTKEWLLRYTDNEDLHGIYDAICVGMLMAHSYEIPVYNFFHFMATQHGFNDVDLSTYGNLPNMEKLAGVVKGSGEVWLNSSAKKVLVNKGMATGVVVDKEGKEVEVGCKVVISNIGIRETVNLSGEENFTEDYLSDMRVKMRPAPITIIHIASEQPLCMASGEAGAMLVANARRITDAIPLTNSCPELAPKGQHLTWACATPPSVLAPIDPDEEERQCMKDIDVVFPNWKKKGGRVLKMEI
;
A
#
# COMPACT_ATOMS: atom_id res chain seq x y z
N MET A 1 33.93 18.18 -11.52
CA MET A 1 32.76 18.16 -10.62
C MET A 1 31.57 18.65 -11.43
N ALA A 2 30.43 17.94 -11.44
CA ALA A 2 29.25 18.44 -12.08
C ALA A 2 28.87 19.80 -11.49
N GLU A 3 28.42 20.73 -12.33
CA GLU A 3 27.92 22.02 -11.87
C GLU A 3 26.73 21.78 -10.94
N GLN A 4 26.72 22.40 -9.75
CA GLN A 4 25.65 22.24 -8.76
C GLN A 4 24.37 22.94 -9.25
N LYS A 5 23.54 22.18 -9.96
CA LYS A 5 22.35 22.70 -10.63
C LYS A 5 21.11 22.70 -9.74
N TYR A 6 21.03 21.78 -8.75
CA TYR A 6 19.89 21.62 -7.85
C TYR A 6 20.32 21.63 -6.39
N ASP A 7 19.41 21.99 -5.50
CA ASP A 7 19.64 21.83 -4.06
C ASP A 7 19.39 20.38 -3.65
N VAL A 8 18.33 19.78 -4.17
CA VAL A 8 17.98 18.37 -3.90
C VAL A 8 17.65 17.62 -5.18
N VAL A 9 18.14 16.39 -5.28
CA VAL A 9 17.73 15.42 -6.29
C VAL A 9 16.99 14.29 -5.58
N VAL A 10 15.76 14.02 -6.00
CA VAL A 10 14.93 12.92 -5.52
C VAL A 10 14.93 11.80 -6.56
N ILE A 11 15.39 10.62 -6.18
CA ILE A 11 15.39 9.43 -7.03
C ILE A 11 14.11 8.64 -6.80
N GLY A 12 13.24 8.58 -7.82
CA GLY A 12 11.95 7.90 -7.81
C GLY A 12 10.78 8.85 -7.60
N GLY A 13 9.95 9.01 -8.64
CA GLY A 13 8.74 9.84 -8.66
C GLY A 13 7.49 9.17 -8.09
N GLY A 14 7.66 8.19 -7.18
CA GLY A 14 6.56 7.61 -6.40
C GLY A 14 6.00 8.60 -5.37
N MET A 15 4.95 8.19 -4.64
CA MET A 15 4.26 9.05 -3.67
C MET A 15 5.23 9.73 -2.70
N GLY A 16 6.12 8.97 -2.03
CA GLY A 16 7.07 9.53 -1.06
C GLY A 16 8.06 10.51 -1.71
N GLY A 17 8.56 10.19 -2.92
CA GLY A 17 9.48 11.05 -3.64
C GLY A 17 8.83 12.36 -4.10
N MET A 18 7.58 12.29 -4.58
CA MET A 18 6.82 13.49 -4.95
C MET A 18 6.50 14.36 -3.73
N CYS A 19 6.15 13.77 -2.60
CA CYS A 19 5.97 14.48 -1.33
C CYS A 19 7.26 15.18 -0.89
N ALA A 20 8.40 14.48 -0.92
CA ALA A 20 9.70 15.04 -0.56
C ALA A 20 10.12 16.19 -1.49
N GLY A 21 9.94 16.00 -2.80
CA GLY A 21 10.21 17.05 -3.79
C GLY A 21 9.32 18.28 -3.62
N ALA A 22 8.02 18.07 -3.35
CA ALA A 22 7.08 19.16 -3.13
C ALA A 22 7.38 19.97 -1.85
N LEU A 23 7.74 19.28 -0.76
CA LEU A 23 8.19 19.95 0.48
C LEU A 23 9.45 20.76 0.25
N ALA A 24 10.46 20.20 -0.42
CA ALA A 24 11.68 20.91 -0.74
C ALA A 24 11.40 22.16 -1.61
N ALA A 25 10.54 22.01 -2.62
CA ALA A 25 10.15 23.13 -3.49
C ALA A 25 9.42 24.24 -2.72
N LYS A 26 8.54 23.89 -1.78
CA LYS A 26 7.86 24.83 -0.91
C LYS A 26 8.83 25.66 -0.06
N GLU A 27 9.88 25.03 0.45
CA GLU A 27 10.95 25.70 1.22
C GLU A 27 11.92 26.51 0.33
N GLY A 28 11.60 26.68 -0.95
CA GLY A 28 12.40 27.47 -1.90
C GLY A 28 13.61 26.73 -2.47
N TRP A 29 13.75 25.43 -2.23
CA TRP A 29 14.84 24.63 -2.80
C TRP A 29 14.55 24.29 -4.25
N ARG A 30 15.57 24.34 -5.08
CA ARG A 30 15.48 23.86 -6.46
C ARG A 30 15.55 22.33 -6.46
N ALA A 31 14.38 21.68 -6.54
CA ALA A 31 14.25 20.24 -6.50
C ALA A 31 14.22 19.62 -7.91
N LEU A 32 14.92 18.51 -8.12
CA LEU A 32 14.77 17.64 -9.28
C LEU A 32 14.23 16.30 -8.84
N VAL A 33 13.09 15.89 -9.35
CA VAL A 33 12.56 14.54 -9.17
C VAL A 33 12.83 13.72 -10.44
N LEU A 34 13.51 12.58 -10.28
CA LEU A 34 13.83 11.63 -11.34
C LEU A 34 12.85 10.46 -11.32
N GLU A 35 12.21 10.16 -12.44
CA GLU A 35 11.36 8.99 -12.61
C GLU A 35 11.76 8.22 -13.87
N LYS A 36 12.03 6.91 -13.71
CA LYS A 36 12.43 6.03 -14.81
C LYS A 36 11.31 5.70 -15.79
N ARG A 37 10.05 5.74 -15.32
CA ARG A 37 8.84 5.46 -16.12
C ARG A 37 8.38 6.71 -16.86
N PRO A 38 7.51 6.56 -17.88
CA PRO A 38 6.91 7.69 -18.58
C PRO A 38 5.86 8.46 -17.76
N MET A 39 5.57 8.00 -16.52
CA MET A 39 4.57 8.59 -15.63
C MET A 39 5.02 8.53 -14.17
N ILE A 40 4.62 9.52 -13.38
CA ILE A 40 4.86 9.60 -11.95
C ILE A 40 3.89 8.73 -11.14
N GLY A 41 4.16 8.59 -9.84
CA GLY A 41 3.29 7.94 -8.88
C GLY A 41 3.73 6.52 -8.50
N GLY A 42 4.51 5.84 -9.35
CA GLY A 42 5.00 4.49 -9.06
C GLY A 42 3.86 3.51 -8.78
N ARG A 43 3.78 3.01 -7.53
CA ARG A 43 2.69 2.12 -7.05
C ARG A 43 1.44 2.89 -6.58
N PHE A 44 1.42 4.20 -6.74
CA PHE A 44 0.25 5.04 -6.50
C PHE A 44 0.02 5.93 -7.72
N SER A 45 -0.34 5.31 -8.84
CA SER A 45 -0.65 5.97 -10.10
C SER A 45 -1.87 5.32 -10.75
N THR A 46 -2.19 5.73 -11.96
CA THR A 46 -3.34 5.21 -12.71
C THR A 46 -2.98 5.08 -14.17
N GLU A 47 -3.28 3.94 -14.76
CA GLU A 47 -3.19 3.68 -16.20
C GLU A 47 -4.58 3.60 -16.82
N THR A 48 -4.70 3.85 -18.11
CA THR A 48 -5.97 3.65 -18.83
C THR A 48 -5.88 2.42 -19.71
N VAL A 49 -6.76 1.45 -19.45
CA VAL A 49 -6.87 0.20 -20.21
C VAL A 49 -8.32 0.06 -20.65
N GLU A 50 -8.58 -0.01 -21.95
CA GLU A 50 -9.95 -0.12 -22.52
C GLU A 50 -10.92 0.96 -22.01
N GLY A 51 -10.43 2.15 -21.68
CA GLY A 51 -11.22 3.24 -21.10
C GLY A 51 -11.43 3.16 -19.59
N PHE A 52 -10.99 2.10 -18.93
CA PHE A 52 -10.97 1.99 -17.46
C PHE A 52 -9.70 2.61 -16.90
N LYS A 53 -9.84 3.31 -15.78
CA LYS A 53 -8.71 3.89 -15.03
C LYS A 53 -8.29 2.91 -13.94
N ILE A 54 -7.28 2.10 -14.23
CA ILE A 54 -6.79 1.06 -13.32
C ILE A 54 -5.64 1.58 -12.45
N MET A 55 -5.61 1.18 -11.19
CA MET A 55 -4.58 1.58 -10.22
C MET A 55 -3.30 0.76 -10.43
N THR A 56 -2.13 1.42 -10.40
CA THR A 56 -0.82 0.74 -10.53
C THR A 56 -0.31 0.13 -9.21
N GLY A 57 -1.15 0.10 -8.20
CA GLY A 57 -0.83 -0.40 -6.87
C GLY A 57 -1.93 -0.08 -5.88
N ALA A 58 -1.58 0.58 -4.76
CA ALA A 58 -2.51 0.90 -3.70
C ALA A 58 -3.66 1.83 -4.16
N PRO A 59 -4.92 1.49 -3.87
CA PRO A 59 -6.07 2.31 -4.23
C PRO A 59 -6.41 3.37 -3.16
N PHE A 60 -5.96 3.18 -1.92
CA PHE A 60 -6.38 3.97 -0.77
C PHE A 60 -5.40 5.08 -0.37
N ILE A 61 -5.98 6.16 0.19
CA ILE A 61 -5.28 7.21 0.92
C ILE A 61 -5.84 7.23 2.34
N HIS A 62 -4.97 7.09 3.36
CA HIS A 62 -5.37 7.28 4.75
C HIS A 62 -5.49 8.77 5.07
N GLN A 63 -6.66 9.23 5.55
CA GLN A 63 -6.92 10.63 5.86
C GLN A 63 -6.04 11.15 7.00
N SER A 64 -5.80 10.34 8.03
CA SER A 64 -4.92 10.66 9.16
C SER A 64 -3.42 10.47 8.83
N GLY A 65 -3.10 9.93 7.64
CA GLY A 65 -1.74 9.61 7.20
C GLY A 65 -0.86 10.83 6.91
N TRP A 66 0.38 10.57 6.53
CA TRP A 66 1.35 11.61 6.20
C TRP A 66 1.05 12.32 4.88
N VAL A 67 0.48 11.61 3.89
CA VAL A 67 0.21 12.20 2.56
C VAL A 67 -0.74 13.40 2.65
N PRO A 68 -1.92 13.32 3.30
CA PRO A 68 -2.78 14.49 3.48
C PRO A 68 -2.12 15.62 4.28
N LYS A 69 -1.26 15.30 5.24
CA LYS A 69 -0.49 16.32 5.99
C LYS A 69 0.47 17.08 5.09
N VAL A 70 1.22 16.35 4.24
CA VAL A 70 2.10 16.97 3.24
C VAL A 70 1.31 17.78 2.23
N CYS A 71 0.20 17.25 1.70
CA CYS A 71 -0.65 17.97 0.77
C CYS A 71 -1.13 19.31 1.36
N LYS A 72 -1.63 19.28 2.59
CA LYS A 72 -2.02 20.51 3.31
C LYS A 72 -0.85 21.48 3.46
N GLU A 73 0.32 20.96 3.81
CA GLU A 73 1.54 21.74 4.00
C GLU A 73 1.97 22.46 2.72
N VAL A 74 1.89 21.78 1.58
CA VAL A 74 2.30 22.34 0.26
C VAL A 74 1.16 23.02 -0.50
N GLY A 75 -0.04 23.17 0.13
CA GLY A 75 -1.19 23.84 -0.46
C GLY A 75 -1.86 23.06 -1.60
N VAL A 76 -1.78 21.72 -1.57
CA VAL A 76 -2.42 20.84 -2.55
C VAL A 76 -3.65 20.18 -1.93
N GLU A 77 -4.75 20.12 -2.65
CA GLU A 77 -5.93 19.34 -2.28
C GLU A 77 -6.11 18.18 -3.27
N PHE A 78 -6.17 16.95 -2.74
CA PHE A 78 -6.44 15.77 -3.54
C PHE A 78 -7.94 15.62 -3.80
N ASP A 79 -8.30 15.24 -5.02
CA ASP A 79 -9.65 14.81 -5.34
C ASP A 79 -9.87 13.44 -4.70
N ARG A 80 -10.73 13.38 -3.69
CA ARG A 80 -10.95 12.19 -2.86
C ARG A 80 -12.43 11.92 -2.66
N THR A 81 -12.79 10.65 -2.69
CA THR A 81 -14.12 10.15 -2.33
C THR A 81 -13.98 9.18 -1.16
N PRO A 82 -14.71 9.36 -0.06
CA PRO A 82 -14.70 8.41 1.04
C PRO A 82 -14.99 6.99 0.55
N CYS A 83 -14.21 6.03 1.05
CA CYS A 83 -14.50 4.63 0.83
C CYS A 83 -15.83 4.27 1.50
N LEU A 84 -16.71 3.60 0.79
CA LEU A 84 -17.97 3.12 1.31
C LEU A 84 -17.75 2.04 2.39
N GLU A 85 -18.80 1.36 2.78
CA GLU A 85 -18.77 0.40 3.87
C GLU A 85 -17.85 -0.79 3.61
N VAL A 86 -17.23 -1.31 4.67
CA VAL A 86 -16.35 -2.48 4.63
C VAL A 86 -17.14 -3.73 4.96
N PHE A 87 -16.86 -4.80 4.23
CA PHE A 87 -17.46 -6.11 4.41
C PHE A 87 -16.38 -7.17 4.66
N TYR A 88 -16.75 -8.21 5.39
CA TYR A 88 -16.00 -9.47 5.42
C TYR A 88 -16.73 -10.52 4.59
N TRP A 89 -16.02 -11.14 3.67
CA TRP A 89 -16.49 -12.30 2.94
C TRP A 89 -15.91 -13.57 3.58
N VAL A 90 -16.76 -14.45 4.05
CA VAL A 90 -16.38 -15.72 4.69
C VAL A 90 -17.20 -16.83 4.10
N LYS A 91 -16.59 -17.70 3.29
CA LYS A 91 -17.23 -18.86 2.67
C LYS A 91 -18.57 -18.53 1.95
N GLY A 92 -18.59 -17.44 1.20
CA GLY A 92 -19.77 -17.00 0.44
C GLY A 92 -20.79 -16.19 1.25
N VAL A 93 -20.54 -15.92 2.52
CA VAL A 93 -21.37 -15.06 3.36
C VAL A 93 -20.67 -13.73 3.57
N GLU A 94 -21.40 -12.65 3.38
CA GLU A 94 -20.91 -11.29 3.51
C GLU A 94 -21.41 -10.66 4.80
N TYR A 95 -20.47 -10.17 5.63
CA TYR A 95 -20.75 -9.54 6.91
C TYR A 95 -20.39 -8.07 6.83
N LYS A 96 -21.41 -7.21 6.88
CA LYS A 96 -21.23 -5.75 6.83
C LYS A 96 -20.60 -5.23 8.13
N LEU A 97 -19.61 -4.34 7.97
CA LEU A 97 -19.04 -3.57 9.05
C LEU A 97 -19.53 -2.12 8.95
N PRO A 98 -20.45 -1.67 9.81
CA PRO A 98 -20.88 -0.27 9.82
C PRO A 98 -19.72 0.69 9.99
N LEU A 99 -19.73 1.82 9.30
CA LEU A 99 -18.71 2.88 9.43
C LEU A 99 -18.65 3.41 10.87
N GLU A 100 -19.81 3.54 11.50
CA GLU A 100 -19.94 3.85 12.91
C GLU A 100 -19.82 2.58 13.74
N HIS A 101 -19.01 2.60 14.80
CA HIS A 101 -18.84 1.47 15.73
C HIS A 101 -18.20 0.20 15.12
N ARG A 102 -17.26 0.31 14.18
CA ARG A 102 -16.57 -0.84 13.55
C ARG A 102 -15.99 -1.85 14.53
N MET A 103 -15.49 -1.40 15.69
CA MET A 103 -15.04 -2.32 16.74
C MET A 103 -16.18 -3.19 17.26
N ASN A 104 -17.37 -2.62 17.47
CA ASN A 104 -18.55 -3.38 17.89
C ASN A 104 -19.00 -4.38 16.82
N ALA A 105 -18.98 -3.97 15.54
CA ALA A 105 -19.32 -4.86 14.43
C ALA A 105 -18.31 -6.00 14.26
N MET A 106 -17.03 -5.72 14.42
CA MET A 106 -15.99 -6.75 14.42
C MET A 106 -16.18 -7.73 15.59
N PHE A 107 -16.55 -7.23 16.77
CA PHE A 107 -16.96 -8.07 17.90
C PHE A 107 -18.21 -8.89 17.60
N GLU A 108 -19.18 -8.33 16.89
CA GLU A 108 -20.40 -9.04 16.51
C GLU A 108 -20.13 -10.18 15.52
N ILE A 109 -19.25 -9.95 14.54
CA ILE A 109 -18.79 -10.99 13.60
C ILE A 109 -18.02 -12.07 14.36
N CYS A 110 -17.07 -11.70 15.21
CA CYS A 110 -16.38 -12.65 16.09
C CYS A 110 -17.38 -13.44 16.97
N ASN A 111 -18.43 -12.77 17.44
CA ASN A 111 -19.49 -13.38 18.22
C ASN A 111 -20.33 -14.41 17.46
N ARG A 112 -20.56 -14.24 16.18
CA ARG A 112 -21.32 -15.19 15.34
C ARG A 112 -20.49 -16.40 14.95
N ILE A 113 -19.15 -16.23 14.89
CA ILE A 113 -18.23 -17.24 14.35
C ILE A 113 -17.52 -18.01 15.47
N ALA A 114 -17.21 -17.39 16.63
CA ALA A 114 -16.36 -17.98 17.67
C ALA A 114 -17.10 -18.44 18.94
N ALA A 115 -16.69 -19.58 19.49
CA ALA A 115 -17.30 -20.16 20.71
C ALA A 115 -16.85 -19.49 22.02
N ASN A 116 -15.62 -18.98 22.14
CA ASN A 116 -15.04 -18.40 23.36
C ASN A 116 -14.87 -16.88 23.31
N LYS A 117 -15.96 -16.20 23.08
CA LYS A 117 -16.10 -14.79 22.74
C LYS A 117 -15.50 -13.82 23.78
N ALA A 118 -15.88 -13.98 25.06
CA ALA A 118 -15.53 -13.02 26.11
C ALA A 118 -14.01 -12.99 26.38
N LYS A 119 -13.35 -14.14 26.30
CA LYS A 119 -11.91 -14.26 26.56
C LYS A 119 -11.10 -13.60 25.42
N LEU A 120 -11.48 -13.85 24.16
CA LEU A 120 -10.85 -13.23 23.00
C LEU A 120 -11.06 -11.71 23.01
N MET A 121 -12.29 -11.25 23.25
CA MET A 121 -12.60 -9.83 23.31
C MET A 121 -11.84 -9.10 24.42
N GLY A 122 -11.77 -9.71 25.62
CA GLY A 122 -11.00 -9.15 26.72
C GLY A 122 -9.51 -9.05 26.40
N ALA A 123 -8.95 -10.04 25.70
CA ALA A 123 -7.56 -10.02 25.26
C ALA A 123 -7.31 -8.94 24.20
N MET A 124 -8.20 -8.79 23.21
CA MET A 124 -8.09 -7.74 22.18
C MET A 124 -8.14 -6.33 22.78
N VAL A 125 -9.11 -6.07 23.65
CA VAL A 125 -9.23 -4.77 24.34
C VAL A 125 -7.98 -4.48 25.16
N LYS A 126 -7.45 -5.47 25.87
CA LYS A 126 -6.22 -5.32 26.65
C LYS A 126 -5.02 -4.99 25.73
N GLU A 127 -4.84 -5.72 24.64
CA GLU A 127 -3.70 -5.49 23.71
C GLU A 127 -3.80 -4.14 23.02
N ILE A 128 -4.97 -3.78 22.50
CA ILE A 128 -5.20 -2.45 21.87
C ILE A 128 -4.97 -1.34 22.90
N GLY A 129 -5.52 -1.47 24.11
CA GLY A 129 -5.32 -0.51 25.18
C GLY A 129 -3.86 -0.38 25.58
N THR A 130 -3.14 -1.49 25.68
CA THR A 130 -1.69 -1.52 25.95
C THR A 130 -0.93 -0.80 24.85
N GLN A 131 -1.21 -1.07 23.58
CA GLN A 131 -0.56 -0.41 22.45
C GLN A 131 -0.86 1.09 22.39
N MET A 132 -2.09 1.52 22.66
CA MET A 132 -2.44 2.95 22.74
C MET A 132 -1.66 3.66 23.86
N ILE A 133 -1.51 3.05 25.04
CA ILE A 133 -0.71 3.59 26.14
C ILE A 133 0.76 3.63 25.72
N MET A 134 1.29 2.53 25.18
CA MET A 134 2.68 2.42 24.75
C MET A 134 3.00 3.43 23.64
N THR A 135 2.12 3.66 22.68
CA THR A 135 2.31 4.66 21.62
C THR A 135 2.43 6.07 22.19
N ASN A 136 1.68 6.39 23.23
CA ASN A 136 1.78 7.69 23.92
C ASN A 136 3.05 7.82 24.77
N ILE A 137 3.58 6.70 25.29
CA ILE A 137 4.85 6.66 26.04
C ILE A 137 6.05 6.58 25.10
N HIS A 138 5.90 5.99 23.92
CA HIS A 138 6.96 5.59 22.99
C HIS A 138 7.60 6.71 22.14
N LYS A 139 7.40 7.92 22.45
CA LYS A 139 8.44 8.88 22.04
C LYS A 139 9.80 8.62 22.70
N ALA A 140 9.88 7.68 23.62
CA ALA A 140 11.06 7.47 24.43
C ALA A 140 11.68 6.05 24.49
N ILE A 141 10.94 4.95 24.31
CA ILE A 141 11.51 3.60 24.57
C ILE A 141 10.84 2.54 23.68
N ALA A 142 11.27 2.35 22.46
CA ALA A 142 11.02 1.09 21.76
C ALA A 142 12.36 0.37 21.59
N ASP A 143 12.58 -0.63 22.40
CA ASP A 143 13.58 -1.66 22.12
C ASP A 143 12.87 -2.78 21.35
N PRO A 144 13.01 -2.85 20.01
CA PRO A 144 12.33 -3.85 19.18
C PRO A 144 12.72 -5.28 19.55
N GLU A 145 13.87 -5.47 20.20
CA GLU A 145 14.39 -6.78 20.59
C GLU A 145 13.64 -7.37 21.80
N LYS A 146 12.91 -6.56 22.56
CA LYS A 146 12.10 -7.01 23.72
C LYS A 146 10.66 -7.39 23.40
N VAL A 147 10.22 -7.21 22.15
CA VAL A 147 8.87 -7.60 21.72
C VAL A 147 8.85 -9.12 21.52
N PRO A 148 7.89 -9.85 22.13
CA PRO A 148 7.77 -11.28 21.86
C PRO A 148 7.65 -11.55 20.35
N SER A 149 8.44 -12.48 19.84
CA SER A 149 8.45 -12.88 18.42
C SER A 149 7.19 -13.64 17.96
N LEU A 150 6.13 -13.60 18.77
CA LEU A 150 4.86 -14.27 18.53
C LEU A 150 4.16 -13.66 17.34
N THR A 151 3.78 -14.49 16.37
CA THR A 151 2.97 -14.06 15.23
C THR A 151 1.52 -13.78 15.64
N THR A 152 0.80 -13.02 14.83
CA THR A 152 -0.63 -12.74 15.04
C THR A 152 -1.44 -14.04 15.09
N LYS A 153 -1.14 -15.01 14.21
CA LYS A 153 -1.77 -16.33 14.22
C LYS A 153 -1.51 -17.11 15.51
N GLU A 154 -0.26 -17.18 15.96
CA GLU A 154 0.09 -17.87 17.21
C GLU A 154 -0.54 -17.20 18.44
N TRP A 155 -0.67 -15.88 18.44
CA TRP A 155 -1.39 -15.16 19.48
C TRP A 155 -2.88 -15.54 19.48
N LEU A 156 -3.53 -15.56 18.31
CA LEU A 156 -4.95 -15.87 18.16
C LEU A 156 -5.25 -17.32 18.60
N LEU A 157 -4.37 -18.29 18.29
CA LEU A 157 -4.48 -19.69 18.71
C LEU A 157 -4.54 -19.88 20.25
N ARG A 158 -4.11 -18.91 21.04
CA ARG A 158 -4.28 -18.97 22.52
C ARG A 158 -5.72 -18.81 22.96
N TYR A 159 -6.61 -18.32 22.08
CA TYR A 159 -7.98 -17.97 22.39
C TYR A 159 -9.00 -18.74 21.57
N THR A 160 -8.66 -19.12 20.35
CA THR A 160 -9.56 -19.82 19.44
C THR A 160 -8.79 -20.58 18.35
N ASP A 161 -9.34 -21.71 17.92
CA ASP A 161 -8.91 -22.50 16.77
C ASP A 161 -9.87 -22.36 15.58
N ASN A 162 -10.84 -21.45 15.64
CA ASN A 162 -11.82 -21.25 14.60
C ASN A 162 -11.16 -20.70 13.31
N GLU A 163 -11.16 -21.52 12.26
CA GLU A 163 -10.50 -21.21 10.97
C GLU A 163 -11.08 -19.95 10.29
N ASP A 164 -12.38 -19.68 10.42
CA ASP A 164 -13.01 -18.53 9.79
C ASP A 164 -12.54 -17.23 10.46
N LEU A 165 -12.38 -17.26 11.79
CA LEU A 165 -11.82 -16.13 12.52
C LEU A 165 -10.34 -15.93 12.21
N HIS A 166 -9.56 -17.00 12.12
CA HIS A 166 -8.16 -16.93 11.65
C HIS A 166 -8.08 -16.33 10.24
N GLY A 167 -8.98 -16.71 9.34
CA GLY A 167 -9.05 -16.15 7.99
C GLY A 167 -9.37 -14.65 7.97
N ILE A 168 -10.25 -14.17 8.85
CA ILE A 168 -10.56 -12.74 8.99
C ILE A 168 -9.31 -11.96 9.45
N TYR A 169 -8.62 -12.44 10.48
CA TYR A 169 -7.38 -11.80 10.94
C TYR A 169 -6.29 -11.81 9.87
N ASP A 170 -6.21 -12.90 9.12
CA ASP A 170 -5.27 -13.00 8.01
C ASP A 170 -5.57 -11.97 6.91
N ALA A 171 -6.84 -11.86 6.50
CA ALA A 171 -7.27 -10.86 5.53
C ALA A 171 -6.98 -9.42 5.99
N ILE A 172 -7.14 -9.12 7.29
CA ILE A 172 -6.74 -7.81 7.84
C ILE A 172 -5.22 -7.62 7.76
N CYS A 173 -4.44 -8.63 8.14
CA CYS A 173 -2.97 -8.56 8.09
C CYS A 173 -2.50 -8.32 6.65
N VAL A 174 -3.01 -9.06 5.68
CA VAL A 174 -2.60 -8.89 4.29
C VAL A 174 -3.10 -7.55 3.73
N GLY A 175 -4.37 -7.21 3.89
CA GLY A 175 -4.94 -5.97 3.35
C GLY A 175 -4.28 -4.70 3.90
N MET A 176 -3.73 -4.75 5.12
CA MET A 176 -3.14 -3.59 5.79
C MET A 176 -1.61 -3.63 5.90
N LEU A 177 -1.04 -4.81 6.09
CA LEU A 177 0.38 -4.99 6.39
C LEU A 177 1.12 -5.77 5.30
N MET A 178 0.43 -6.18 4.24
CA MET A 178 0.96 -6.88 3.06
C MET A 178 1.71 -8.19 3.38
N ALA A 179 1.34 -8.87 4.48
CA ALA A 179 1.87 -10.17 4.85
C ALA A 179 0.85 -10.95 5.70
N HIS A 180 0.97 -12.27 5.73
CA HIS A 180 0.02 -13.13 6.42
C HIS A 180 0.12 -13.03 7.96
N SER A 181 -0.96 -13.37 8.65
CA SER A 181 -1.04 -13.37 10.11
C SER A 181 0.01 -14.27 10.78
N TYR A 182 0.49 -15.29 10.09
CA TYR A 182 1.58 -16.18 10.54
C TYR A 182 2.99 -15.64 10.21
N GLU A 183 3.09 -14.51 9.52
CA GLU A 183 4.34 -13.81 9.20
C GLU A 183 4.46 -12.48 9.96
N ILE A 184 3.33 -11.90 10.40
CA ILE A 184 3.26 -10.61 11.07
C ILE A 184 3.39 -10.80 12.59
N PRO A 185 4.39 -10.17 13.23
CA PRO A 185 4.44 -10.09 14.70
C PRO A 185 3.17 -9.45 15.25
N VAL A 186 2.61 -10.03 16.29
CA VAL A 186 1.34 -9.55 16.89
C VAL A 186 1.44 -8.11 17.39
N TYR A 187 2.63 -7.66 17.77
CA TYR A 187 2.90 -6.27 18.13
C TYR A 187 2.58 -5.34 16.95
N ASN A 188 3.06 -5.66 15.74
CA ASN A 188 2.83 -4.82 14.56
C ASN A 188 1.36 -4.75 14.19
N PHE A 189 0.62 -5.86 14.32
CA PHE A 189 -0.82 -5.90 14.11
C PHE A 189 -1.56 -4.94 15.05
N PHE A 190 -1.34 -5.06 16.35
CA PHE A 190 -2.04 -4.22 17.33
C PHE A 190 -1.55 -2.77 17.29
N HIS A 191 -0.28 -2.53 17.02
CA HIS A 191 0.24 -1.17 16.82
C HIS A 191 -0.46 -0.50 15.63
N PHE A 192 -0.61 -1.20 14.51
CA PHE A 192 -1.36 -0.71 13.36
C PHE A 192 -2.82 -0.40 13.72
N MET A 193 -3.51 -1.34 14.38
CA MET A 193 -4.91 -1.15 14.79
C MET A 193 -5.10 0.05 15.72
N ALA A 194 -4.14 0.31 16.61
CA ALA A 194 -4.17 1.43 17.55
C ALA A 194 -3.84 2.78 16.91
N THR A 195 -2.95 2.82 15.91
CA THR A 195 -2.40 4.07 15.37
C THR A 195 -3.02 4.51 14.06
N GLN A 196 -3.47 3.58 13.23
CA GLN A 196 -3.99 3.86 11.89
C GLN A 196 -5.51 3.68 11.77
N HIS A 197 -6.18 3.34 12.87
CA HIS A 197 -7.64 3.14 12.90
C HIS A 197 -8.19 2.10 11.88
N GLY A 198 -7.33 1.26 11.33
CA GLY A 198 -7.70 0.24 10.34
C GLY A 198 -8.26 0.86 9.04
N PHE A 199 -9.34 0.27 8.50
CA PHE A 199 -10.04 0.77 7.30
C PHE A 199 -11.01 1.95 7.57
N ASN A 200 -11.01 2.53 8.77
CA ASN A 200 -11.99 3.56 9.15
C ASN A 200 -11.72 4.92 8.53
N ASP A 201 -10.56 5.08 7.89
CA ASP A 201 -9.98 6.37 7.59
C ASP A 201 -9.33 6.35 6.20
N VAL A 202 -10.03 5.74 5.24
CA VAL A 202 -9.52 5.61 3.87
C VAL A 202 -10.43 6.26 2.85
N ASP A 203 -9.79 6.99 1.92
CA ASP A 203 -10.42 7.56 0.74
C ASP A 203 -9.86 6.89 -0.52
N LEU A 204 -10.67 6.93 -1.58
CA LEU A 204 -10.24 6.63 -2.95
C LEU A 204 -9.98 7.93 -3.71
N SER A 205 -9.09 7.90 -4.69
CA SER A 205 -8.93 9.02 -5.62
C SER A 205 -10.09 9.02 -6.63
N THR A 206 -10.91 10.07 -6.62
CA THR A 206 -12.15 10.16 -7.42
C THR A 206 -11.92 9.90 -8.90
N TYR A 207 -10.85 10.47 -9.47
CA TYR A 207 -10.52 10.36 -10.89
C TYR A 207 -9.31 9.47 -11.16
N GLY A 208 -8.88 8.70 -10.18
CA GLY A 208 -7.64 7.93 -10.18
C GLY A 208 -6.48 8.65 -9.52
N ASN A 209 -5.41 7.90 -9.23
CA ASN A 209 -4.28 8.40 -8.44
C ASN A 209 -3.39 9.39 -9.21
N LEU A 210 -3.20 9.20 -10.52
CA LEU A 210 -2.28 10.01 -11.31
C LEU A 210 -2.62 11.51 -11.28
N PRO A 211 -3.88 11.97 -11.44
CA PRO A 211 -4.21 13.40 -11.35
C PRO A 211 -3.79 14.03 -10.02
N ASN A 212 -3.93 13.31 -8.91
CA ASN A 212 -3.49 13.77 -7.61
C ASN A 212 -1.95 13.86 -7.52
N MET A 213 -1.23 12.92 -8.12
CA MET A 213 0.23 12.98 -8.22
C MET A 213 0.71 14.15 -9.08
N GLU A 214 -0.03 14.49 -10.14
CA GLU A 214 0.28 15.64 -11.00
C GLU A 214 0.15 16.98 -10.26
N LYS A 215 -0.77 17.08 -9.29
CA LYS A 215 -0.87 18.27 -8.42
C LYS A 215 0.41 18.46 -7.59
N LEU A 216 0.96 17.39 -7.00
CA LEU A 216 2.26 17.45 -6.31
C LEU A 216 3.40 17.79 -7.27
N ALA A 217 3.39 17.23 -8.49
CA ALA A 217 4.35 17.58 -9.52
C ALA A 217 4.29 19.06 -9.92
N GLY A 218 3.10 19.66 -9.91
CA GLY A 218 2.90 21.09 -10.11
C GLY A 218 3.66 21.93 -9.09
N VAL A 219 3.63 21.54 -7.80
CA VAL A 219 4.40 22.20 -6.75
C VAL A 219 5.91 22.11 -7.01
N VAL A 220 6.40 20.91 -7.31
CA VAL A 220 7.84 20.70 -7.63
C VAL A 220 8.27 21.60 -8.80
N LYS A 221 7.46 21.65 -9.87
CA LYS A 221 7.76 22.44 -11.07
C LYS A 221 7.71 23.95 -10.85
N GLY A 222 7.17 24.41 -9.73
CA GLY A 222 7.18 25.83 -9.36
C GLY A 222 8.56 26.41 -9.11
N SER A 223 9.53 25.61 -8.61
CA SER A 223 10.91 26.01 -8.36
C SER A 223 11.96 25.02 -8.88
N GLY A 224 11.54 23.86 -9.38
CA GLY A 224 12.40 22.75 -9.82
C GLY A 224 11.89 22.05 -11.08
N GLU A 225 12.22 20.79 -11.21
CA GLU A 225 11.90 19.98 -12.39
C GLU A 225 11.48 18.55 -12.00
N VAL A 226 10.67 17.94 -12.86
CA VAL A 226 10.36 16.50 -12.82
C VAL A 226 10.79 15.91 -14.15
N TRP A 227 11.72 14.98 -14.14
CA TRP A 227 12.17 14.29 -15.35
C TRP A 227 11.59 12.89 -15.39
N LEU A 228 10.80 12.61 -16.41
CA LEU A 228 10.31 11.28 -16.77
C LEU A 228 11.28 10.58 -17.71
N ASN A 229 11.13 9.27 -17.90
CA ASN A 229 12.06 8.44 -18.69
C ASN A 229 13.53 8.68 -18.32
N SER A 230 13.78 8.95 -17.03
CA SER A 230 15.07 9.39 -16.52
C SER A 230 15.50 8.51 -15.35
N SER A 231 16.35 7.54 -15.65
CA SER A 231 16.81 6.54 -14.67
C SER A 231 18.11 6.99 -14.00
N ALA A 232 18.11 7.07 -12.66
CA ALA A 232 19.36 7.21 -11.93
C ALA A 232 20.22 5.96 -12.12
N LYS A 233 21.51 6.15 -12.47
CA LYS A 233 22.49 5.11 -12.68
C LYS A 233 23.51 5.01 -11.55
N LYS A 234 23.83 6.13 -10.93
CA LYS A 234 24.81 6.19 -9.84
C LYS A 234 24.58 7.43 -8.97
N VAL A 235 24.72 7.29 -7.68
CA VAL A 235 24.89 8.42 -6.76
C VAL A 235 26.38 8.74 -6.66
N LEU A 236 26.72 9.99 -6.90
CA LEU A 236 28.10 10.47 -6.79
C LEU A 236 28.39 10.76 -5.32
N VAL A 237 29.33 10.02 -4.75
CA VAL A 237 29.75 10.20 -3.35
C VAL A 237 31.20 10.68 -3.33
N ASN A 238 31.46 11.73 -2.59
CA ASN A 238 32.79 12.27 -2.37
C ASN A 238 33.01 12.49 -0.87
N LYS A 239 34.07 11.86 -0.30
CA LYS A 239 34.40 11.91 1.14
C LYS A 239 33.19 11.63 2.05
N GLY A 240 32.38 10.61 1.72
CA GLY A 240 31.20 10.19 2.49
C GLY A 240 29.96 11.08 2.32
N MET A 241 29.97 12.03 1.41
CA MET A 241 28.83 12.91 1.11
C MET A 241 28.34 12.71 -0.31
N ALA A 242 27.03 12.60 -0.49
CA ALA A 242 26.42 12.62 -1.81
C ALA A 242 26.58 14.02 -2.43
N THR A 243 27.06 14.09 -3.66
CA THR A 243 27.36 15.35 -4.37
C THR A 243 26.57 15.48 -5.68
N GLY A 244 25.90 14.45 -6.11
CA GLY A 244 25.14 14.44 -7.36
C GLY A 244 24.67 13.05 -7.75
N VAL A 245 24.07 12.97 -8.93
CA VAL A 245 23.53 11.74 -9.51
C VAL A 245 23.88 11.67 -10.99
N VAL A 246 24.33 10.51 -11.46
CA VAL A 246 24.40 10.19 -12.89
C VAL A 246 23.03 9.68 -13.32
N VAL A 247 22.48 10.29 -14.34
CA VAL A 247 21.14 10.03 -14.85
C VAL A 247 21.20 9.60 -16.31
N ASP A 248 20.58 8.50 -16.65
CA ASP A 248 20.26 8.18 -18.03
C ASP A 248 18.94 8.89 -18.38
N LYS A 249 19.06 9.94 -19.16
CA LYS A 249 17.93 10.71 -19.67
C LYS A 249 17.78 10.44 -21.16
N GLU A 250 16.76 9.63 -21.50
CA GLU A 250 16.46 9.27 -22.89
C GLU A 250 17.69 8.68 -23.64
N GLY A 251 18.46 7.81 -22.98
CA GLY A 251 19.63 7.14 -23.55
C GLY A 251 20.93 7.97 -23.53
N LYS A 252 20.92 9.14 -22.86
CA LYS A 252 22.11 9.97 -22.66
C LYS A 252 22.44 10.08 -21.19
N GLU A 253 23.68 9.80 -20.82
CA GLU A 253 24.14 10.01 -19.46
C GLU A 253 24.40 11.50 -19.19
N VAL A 254 23.81 12.01 -18.12
CA VAL A 254 23.96 13.38 -17.64
C VAL A 254 24.34 13.36 -16.16
N GLU A 255 25.38 14.07 -15.79
CA GLU A 255 25.72 14.29 -14.39
C GLU A 255 24.96 15.51 -13.86
N VAL A 256 24.26 15.30 -12.73
CA VAL A 256 23.49 16.33 -12.04
C VAL A 256 24.07 16.54 -10.65
N GLY A 257 24.65 17.72 -10.41
CA GLY A 257 25.17 18.12 -9.10
C GLY A 257 24.06 18.59 -8.16
N CYS A 258 24.15 18.23 -6.87
CA CYS A 258 23.21 18.68 -5.83
C CYS A 258 23.85 18.67 -4.45
N LYS A 259 23.16 19.30 -3.47
CA LYS A 259 23.59 19.30 -2.06
C LYS A 259 23.09 18.05 -1.31
N VAL A 260 21.92 17.54 -1.70
CA VAL A 260 21.24 16.41 -1.04
C VAL A 260 20.65 15.48 -2.10
N VAL A 261 20.78 14.18 -1.86
CA VAL A 261 20.06 13.13 -2.61
C VAL A 261 19.07 12.47 -1.68
N ILE A 262 17.81 12.41 -2.09
CA ILE A 262 16.74 11.65 -1.42
C ILE A 262 16.41 10.46 -2.30
N SER A 263 16.54 9.24 -1.77
CA SER A 263 16.18 8.03 -2.49
C SER A 263 14.81 7.53 -2.05
N ASN A 264 13.87 7.44 -3.00
CA ASN A 264 12.52 6.87 -2.82
C ASN A 264 12.32 5.61 -3.68
N ILE A 265 13.41 4.87 -3.91
CA ILE A 265 13.41 3.55 -4.55
C ILE A 265 13.64 2.46 -3.50
N GLY A 266 13.73 1.21 -3.92
CA GLY A 266 14.03 0.11 -3.00
C GLY A 266 15.36 0.30 -2.28
N ILE A 267 15.48 -0.24 -1.06
CA ILE A 267 16.70 -0.07 -0.24
C ILE A 267 17.91 -0.71 -0.93
N ARG A 268 17.74 -1.91 -1.53
CA ARG A 268 18.80 -2.60 -2.26
C ARG A 268 19.28 -1.78 -3.46
N GLU A 269 18.32 -1.23 -4.22
CA GLU A 269 18.61 -0.37 -5.36
C GLU A 269 19.32 0.91 -4.92
N THR A 270 18.96 1.48 -3.78
CA THR A 270 19.64 2.63 -3.19
C THR A 270 21.10 2.32 -2.87
N VAL A 271 21.36 1.18 -2.24
CA VAL A 271 22.73 0.73 -1.95
C VAL A 271 23.51 0.49 -3.23
N ASN A 272 22.91 -0.20 -4.21
CA ASN A 272 23.55 -0.47 -5.50
C ASN A 272 23.94 0.82 -6.25
N LEU A 273 23.06 1.85 -6.23
CA LEU A 273 23.35 3.13 -6.87
C LEU A 273 24.41 3.94 -6.14
N SER A 274 24.50 3.76 -4.82
CA SER A 274 25.41 4.56 -3.98
C SER A 274 26.78 3.89 -3.76
N GLY A 275 26.92 2.58 -4.02
CA GLY A 275 28.09 1.76 -3.70
C GLY A 275 28.04 1.24 -2.26
N GLU A 276 28.20 -0.08 -2.06
CA GLU A 276 28.17 -0.74 -0.73
C GLU A 276 29.24 -0.14 0.22
N GLU A 277 30.37 0.31 -0.31
CA GLU A 277 31.46 0.91 0.44
C GLU A 277 31.09 2.20 1.18
N ASN A 278 29.94 2.78 0.88
CA ASN A 278 29.44 4.00 1.54
C ASN A 278 28.47 3.71 2.70
N PHE A 279 28.28 2.42 3.06
CA PHE A 279 27.40 1.97 4.14
C PHE A 279 28.17 1.14 5.17
N THR A 280 27.69 1.10 6.41
CA THR A 280 28.26 0.23 7.43
C THR A 280 27.91 -1.22 7.18
N GLU A 281 28.78 -2.17 7.61
CA GLU A 281 28.50 -3.60 7.45
C GLU A 281 27.24 -4.03 8.21
N ASP A 282 26.97 -3.43 9.37
CA ASP A 282 25.73 -3.70 10.14
C ASP A 282 24.49 -3.33 9.32
N TYR A 283 24.49 -2.17 8.64
CA TYR A 283 23.38 -1.76 7.78
C TYR A 283 23.20 -2.72 6.59
N LEU A 284 24.31 -3.11 5.94
CA LEU A 284 24.27 -4.04 4.81
C LEU A 284 23.79 -5.43 5.23
N SER A 285 24.22 -5.91 6.39
CA SER A 285 23.75 -7.16 6.98
C SER A 285 22.25 -7.11 7.26
N ASP A 286 21.78 -6.07 7.92
CA ASP A 286 20.35 -5.88 8.21
C ASP A 286 19.52 -5.77 6.92
N MET A 287 19.99 -5.07 5.91
CA MET A 287 19.35 -4.99 4.60
C MET A 287 19.20 -6.38 3.95
N ARG A 288 20.28 -7.18 3.97
CA ARG A 288 20.27 -8.51 3.34
C ARG A 288 19.34 -9.49 4.05
N VAL A 289 19.21 -9.40 5.37
CA VAL A 289 18.47 -10.35 6.20
C VAL A 289 17.04 -9.88 6.50
N LYS A 290 16.85 -8.63 6.92
CA LYS A 290 15.58 -8.13 7.45
C LYS A 290 14.70 -7.43 6.42
N MET A 291 15.29 -6.86 5.34
CA MET A 291 14.55 -6.04 4.39
C MET A 291 14.27 -6.79 3.10
N ARG A 292 13.05 -7.29 2.99
CA ARG A 292 12.58 -8.04 1.82
C ARG A 292 11.32 -7.38 1.25
N PRO A 293 11.16 -7.30 -0.07
CA PRO A 293 9.90 -6.89 -0.67
C PRO A 293 8.82 -7.93 -0.36
N ALA A 294 7.63 -7.47 0.00
CA ALA A 294 6.45 -8.32 0.08
C ALA A 294 5.76 -8.32 -1.29
N PRO A 295 5.71 -9.47 -1.98
CA PRO A 295 5.03 -9.58 -3.27
C PRO A 295 3.53 -9.62 -3.08
N ILE A 296 2.81 -8.94 -3.96
CA ILE A 296 1.35 -8.98 -4.06
C ILE A 296 0.94 -9.05 -5.52
N THR A 297 -0.18 -9.69 -5.80
CA THR A 297 -0.81 -9.68 -7.12
C THR A 297 -1.98 -8.71 -7.11
N ILE A 298 -2.02 -7.80 -8.07
CA ILE A 298 -3.12 -6.87 -8.26
C ILE A 298 -3.93 -7.30 -9.47
N ILE A 299 -5.25 -7.38 -9.30
CA ILE A 299 -6.17 -7.85 -10.33
C ILE A 299 -7.21 -6.75 -10.58
N HIS A 300 -7.37 -6.35 -11.83
CA HIS A 300 -8.43 -5.45 -12.25
C HIS A 300 -9.45 -6.20 -13.08
N ILE A 301 -10.70 -6.20 -12.64
CA ILE A 301 -11.82 -6.91 -13.27
C ILE A 301 -12.85 -5.89 -13.71
N ALA A 302 -13.09 -5.82 -15.02
CA ALA A 302 -14.21 -5.10 -15.58
C ALA A 302 -15.46 -5.96 -15.61
N SER A 303 -16.63 -5.36 -15.51
CA SER A 303 -17.91 -6.07 -15.66
C SER A 303 -19.06 -5.13 -16.07
N GLU A 304 -20.13 -5.69 -16.65
CA GLU A 304 -21.35 -4.96 -16.99
C GLU A 304 -22.32 -4.81 -15.81
N GLN A 305 -22.15 -5.65 -14.79
CA GLN A 305 -22.92 -5.61 -13.56
C GLN A 305 -21.98 -5.68 -12.36
N PRO A 306 -22.35 -5.13 -11.19
CA PRO A 306 -21.54 -5.21 -9.98
C PRO A 306 -21.18 -6.66 -9.63
N LEU A 307 -19.90 -6.92 -9.36
CA LEU A 307 -19.42 -8.25 -8.98
C LEU A 307 -19.64 -8.53 -7.49
N CYS A 308 -19.34 -7.54 -6.64
CA CYS A 308 -19.47 -7.62 -5.20
C CYS A 308 -20.88 -7.20 -4.79
N MET A 309 -21.46 -7.93 -3.88
CA MET A 309 -22.57 -7.62 -3.02
C MET A 309 -23.94 -7.32 -3.64
N ALA A 310 -24.93 -7.84 -2.92
CA ALA A 310 -26.32 -7.61 -3.21
C ALA A 310 -26.77 -6.13 -3.08
N SER A 311 -26.06 -5.31 -2.31
CA SER A 311 -26.50 -3.94 -1.97
C SER A 311 -25.87 -2.83 -2.81
N GLY A 312 -24.77 -3.09 -3.55
CA GLY A 312 -24.03 -2.03 -4.26
C GLY A 312 -23.37 -1.00 -3.33
N GLU A 313 -23.36 -1.23 -2.02
CA GLU A 313 -22.84 -0.30 -1.00
C GLU A 313 -21.39 -0.62 -0.56
N ALA A 314 -20.85 -1.75 -1.02
CA ALA A 314 -19.51 -2.16 -0.62
C ALA A 314 -18.43 -1.20 -1.14
N GLY A 315 -17.62 -0.67 -0.23
CA GLY A 315 -16.43 0.11 -0.53
C GLY A 315 -15.17 -0.75 -0.51
N ALA A 316 -15.11 -1.74 0.38
CA ALA A 316 -14.04 -2.72 0.44
C ALA A 316 -14.57 -4.05 0.99
N MET A 317 -14.04 -5.14 0.51
CA MET A 317 -14.38 -6.48 0.95
C MET A 317 -13.10 -7.21 1.33
N LEU A 318 -12.96 -7.58 2.61
CA LEU A 318 -11.91 -8.44 3.11
C LEU A 318 -12.31 -9.90 2.93
N VAL A 319 -11.50 -10.66 2.22
CA VAL A 319 -11.82 -12.03 1.82
C VAL A 319 -11.09 -13.02 2.73
N ALA A 320 -11.84 -13.72 3.59
CA ALA A 320 -11.28 -14.74 4.46
C ALA A 320 -11.27 -16.11 3.78
N ASN A 321 -10.17 -16.85 3.95
CA ASN A 321 -10.03 -18.26 3.53
C ASN A 321 -10.12 -18.52 2.01
N ALA A 322 -9.89 -17.53 1.15
CA ALA A 322 -9.56 -17.80 -0.24
C ALA A 322 -8.09 -18.28 -0.36
N ARG A 323 -7.69 -18.72 -1.56
CA ARG A 323 -6.33 -19.27 -1.77
C ARG A 323 -5.28 -18.17 -1.87
N ARG A 324 -5.66 -17.05 -2.49
CA ARG A 324 -4.80 -15.90 -2.80
C ARG A 324 -5.50 -14.58 -2.57
N ILE A 325 -6.75 -14.39 -3.05
CA ILE A 325 -7.47 -13.13 -2.92
C ILE A 325 -7.78 -12.86 -1.46
N THR A 326 -7.29 -11.74 -0.94
CA THR A 326 -7.46 -11.33 0.45
C THR A 326 -8.32 -10.10 0.61
N ASP A 327 -8.43 -9.29 -0.43
CA ASP A 327 -9.35 -8.16 -0.45
C ASP A 327 -9.80 -7.82 -1.87
N ALA A 328 -10.95 -7.19 -1.96
CA ALA A 328 -11.52 -6.69 -3.20
C ALA A 328 -12.25 -5.36 -2.97
N ILE A 329 -12.12 -4.45 -3.92
CA ILE A 329 -12.67 -3.11 -3.86
C ILE A 329 -13.45 -2.84 -5.13
N PRO A 330 -14.79 -2.80 -5.08
CA PRO A 330 -15.59 -2.37 -6.22
C PRO A 330 -15.45 -0.85 -6.39
N LEU A 331 -14.38 -0.41 -7.02
CA LEU A 331 -13.96 0.99 -7.14
C LEU A 331 -15.07 1.90 -7.65
N THR A 332 -15.86 1.42 -8.61
CA THR A 332 -16.94 2.20 -9.23
C THR A 332 -18.17 2.39 -8.35
N ASN A 333 -18.27 1.71 -7.20
CA ASN A 333 -19.31 2.02 -6.21
C ASN A 333 -19.06 3.39 -5.56
N SER A 334 -17.79 3.73 -5.30
CA SER A 334 -17.41 5.04 -4.75
C SER A 334 -17.02 6.05 -5.85
N CYS A 335 -16.36 5.58 -6.91
CA CYS A 335 -15.78 6.42 -7.96
C CYS A 335 -16.21 5.92 -9.35
N PRO A 336 -17.44 6.20 -9.77
CA PRO A 336 -17.96 5.76 -11.08
C PRO A 336 -17.15 6.31 -12.28
N GLU A 337 -16.38 7.37 -12.08
CA GLU A 337 -15.51 8.00 -13.08
C GLU A 337 -14.30 7.13 -13.47
N LEU A 338 -14.06 6.04 -12.77
CA LEU A 338 -12.97 5.11 -13.06
C LEU A 338 -13.29 4.09 -14.16
N ALA A 339 -14.55 4.02 -14.59
CA ALA A 339 -14.99 3.13 -15.66
C ALA A 339 -15.78 3.86 -16.76
N PRO A 340 -15.87 3.31 -17.96
CA PRO A 340 -16.82 3.77 -18.95
C PRO A 340 -18.27 3.69 -18.44
N LYS A 341 -19.12 4.57 -18.92
CA LYS A 341 -20.54 4.64 -18.48
C LYS A 341 -21.24 3.29 -18.61
N GLY A 342 -21.84 2.85 -17.51
CA GLY A 342 -22.57 1.57 -17.44
C GLY A 342 -21.67 0.34 -17.26
N GLN A 343 -20.39 0.55 -17.03
CA GLN A 343 -19.42 -0.51 -16.69
C GLN A 343 -18.98 -0.37 -15.22
N HIS A 344 -18.49 -1.48 -14.67
CA HIS A 344 -17.98 -1.56 -13.30
C HIS A 344 -16.51 -1.99 -13.30
N LEU A 345 -15.74 -1.45 -12.36
CA LEU A 345 -14.34 -1.80 -12.12
C LEU A 345 -14.18 -2.30 -10.68
N THR A 346 -13.70 -3.52 -10.55
CA THR A 346 -13.29 -4.11 -9.27
C THR A 346 -11.79 -4.28 -9.26
N TRP A 347 -11.14 -3.77 -8.23
CA TRP A 347 -9.74 -4.03 -7.90
C TRP A 347 -9.70 -5.14 -6.86
N ALA A 348 -8.82 -6.12 -7.01
CA ALA A 348 -8.59 -7.14 -6.00
C ALA A 348 -7.09 -7.29 -5.73
N CYS A 349 -6.76 -7.59 -4.49
CA CYS A 349 -5.42 -7.92 -4.05
C CYS A 349 -5.34 -9.40 -3.69
N ALA A 350 -4.25 -10.01 -4.07
CA ALA A 350 -3.95 -11.39 -3.76
C ALA A 350 -2.50 -11.52 -3.27
N THR A 351 -2.26 -12.47 -2.36
CA THR A 351 -0.97 -12.65 -1.72
C THR A 351 -0.56 -14.13 -1.82
N PRO A 352 0.70 -14.43 -2.19
CA PRO A 352 1.20 -15.79 -2.19
C PRO A 352 1.18 -16.36 -0.76
N PRO A 353 1.24 -17.70 -0.59
CA PRO A 353 1.21 -18.35 0.74
C PRO A 353 2.34 -17.93 1.67
N SER A 354 3.39 -17.35 1.15
CA SER A 354 4.46 -16.71 1.92
C SER A 354 5.05 -15.57 1.12
N VAL A 355 5.17 -14.41 1.77
CA VAL A 355 5.84 -13.24 1.17
C VAL A 355 7.37 -13.40 1.17
N LEU A 356 7.90 -14.42 1.81
CA LEU A 356 9.33 -14.71 1.89
C LEU A 356 9.80 -15.77 0.90
N ALA A 357 8.88 -16.53 0.31
CA ALA A 357 9.19 -17.58 -0.66
C ALA A 357 9.36 -17.01 -2.08
N PRO A 358 10.12 -17.69 -2.95
CA PRO A 358 10.11 -17.40 -4.37
C PRO A 358 8.69 -17.53 -4.95
N ILE A 359 8.33 -16.65 -5.87
CA ILE A 359 7.03 -16.66 -6.54
C ILE A 359 7.16 -17.41 -7.85
N ASP A 360 6.15 -18.24 -8.15
CA ASP A 360 5.87 -18.76 -9.49
C ASP A 360 4.70 -17.95 -10.07
N PRO A 361 4.93 -17.02 -11.00
CA PRO A 361 3.88 -16.16 -11.55
C PRO A 361 2.73 -16.95 -12.20
N ASP A 362 3.02 -18.04 -12.89
CA ASP A 362 2.01 -18.85 -13.56
C ASP A 362 1.11 -19.59 -12.55
N GLU A 363 1.68 -20.03 -11.42
CA GLU A 363 0.89 -20.62 -10.34
C GLU A 363 0.02 -19.57 -9.64
N GLU A 364 0.57 -18.39 -9.36
CA GLU A 364 -0.18 -17.30 -8.74
C GLU A 364 -1.37 -16.88 -9.61
N GLU A 365 -1.17 -16.70 -10.93
CA GLU A 365 -2.25 -16.40 -11.86
C GLU A 365 -3.33 -17.48 -11.83
N ARG A 366 -2.95 -18.77 -11.92
CA ARG A 366 -3.88 -19.89 -11.88
C ARG A 366 -4.71 -19.93 -10.59
N GLN A 367 -4.09 -19.66 -9.44
CA GLN A 367 -4.79 -19.67 -8.14
C GLN A 367 -5.69 -18.44 -8.00
N CYS A 368 -5.26 -17.28 -8.44
CA CYS A 368 -6.08 -16.08 -8.49
C CYS A 368 -7.33 -16.27 -9.37
N MET A 369 -7.19 -16.89 -10.54
CA MET A 369 -8.33 -17.17 -11.41
C MET A 369 -9.35 -18.12 -10.76
N LYS A 370 -8.89 -19.13 -10.01
CA LYS A 370 -9.80 -20.00 -9.23
C LYS A 370 -10.50 -19.24 -8.12
N ASP A 371 -9.84 -18.29 -7.48
CA ASP A 371 -10.44 -17.48 -6.43
C ASP A 371 -11.47 -16.50 -7.00
N ILE A 372 -11.24 -15.93 -8.18
CA ILE A 372 -12.24 -15.09 -8.86
C ILE A 372 -13.55 -15.86 -9.06
N ASP A 373 -13.49 -17.15 -9.48
CA ASP A 373 -14.68 -17.98 -9.66
C ASP A 373 -15.44 -18.24 -8.34
N VAL A 374 -14.73 -18.26 -7.20
CA VAL A 374 -15.31 -18.52 -5.87
C VAL A 374 -15.80 -17.23 -5.21
N VAL A 375 -14.98 -16.17 -5.24
CA VAL A 375 -15.28 -14.90 -4.57
C VAL A 375 -16.34 -14.11 -5.32
N PHE A 376 -16.35 -14.20 -6.65
CA PHE A 376 -17.33 -13.51 -7.51
C PHE A 376 -18.18 -14.50 -8.32
N PRO A 377 -19.10 -15.21 -7.70
CA PRO A 377 -19.90 -16.21 -8.39
C PRO A 377 -20.65 -15.61 -9.58
N ASN A 378 -20.64 -16.32 -10.71
CA ASN A 378 -21.23 -15.89 -11.96
C ASN A 378 -20.60 -14.62 -12.60
N TRP A 379 -19.38 -14.23 -12.24
CA TRP A 379 -18.73 -13.05 -12.78
C TRP A 379 -18.72 -13.00 -14.31
N LYS A 380 -18.48 -14.15 -14.99
CA LYS A 380 -18.52 -14.24 -16.46
C LYS A 380 -19.92 -13.92 -17.02
N LYS A 381 -21.00 -14.37 -16.34
CA LYS A 381 -22.37 -14.07 -16.74
C LYS A 381 -22.75 -12.59 -16.54
N LYS A 382 -22.01 -11.90 -15.67
CA LYS A 382 -22.12 -10.46 -15.43
C LYS A 382 -21.25 -9.64 -16.40
N GLY A 383 -20.75 -10.23 -17.49
CA GLY A 383 -19.85 -9.58 -18.43
C GLY A 383 -18.44 -9.38 -17.88
N GLY A 384 -18.06 -10.17 -16.87
CA GLY A 384 -16.77 -10.05 -16.20
C GLY A 384 -15.60 -10.48 -17.08
N ARG A 385 -14.53 -9.66 -17.10
CA ARG A 385 -13.24 -9.95 -17.72
C ARG A 385 -12.10 -9.34 -16.92
N VAL A 386 -10.98 -10.02 -16.87
CA VAL A 386 -9.75 -9.49 -16.27
C VAL A 386 -9.12 -8.52 -17.27
N LEU A 387 -8.97 -7.26 -16.87
CA LEU A 387 -8.29 -6.23 -17.68
C LEU A 387 -6.77 -6.35 -17.56
N LYS A 388 -6.31 -6.59 -16.33
CA LYS A 388 -4.88 -6.69 -16.03
C LYS A 388 -4.70 -7.47 -14.73
N MET A 389 -3.68 -8.33 -14.72
CA MET A 389 -3.16 -8.96 -13.51
C MET A 389 -1.66 -8.69 -13.48
N GLU A 390 -1.17 -8.13 -12.37
CA GLU A 390 0.25 -7.79 -12.16
C GLU A 390 0.74 -8.46 -10.87
N ILE A 391 1.86 -9.16 -10.95
CA ILE A 391 2.52 -9.87 -9.84
C ILE A 391 3.81 -9.14 -9.48
#